data_a4247109c5389bf32df3597de4188015
#
_entry.id   a4247109c5389bf32df3597de4188015
#
_cell.length_a   1.000
_cell.length_b   1.000
_cell.length_c   1.000
_cell.angle_alpha   90.00
_cell.angle_beta   90.00
_cell.angle_gamma   90.00
#
_symmetry.space_group_name_H-M   'P 1'
#
loop_
_entity.id
_entity.type
_entity.pdbx_description
1 polymer ?
#
loop_
_entity_poly.entity_id
_entity_poly.type
_entity_poly.pdbx_seq_one_letter_code
_entity_poly.pdbx_strand_id
1 'polypeptide(L)'
;MEEMITPYELPEVENHSFFFIDQRIETHVEAKLHQHDAWELYYVLHGYGTRMAGDTLQSFSAGDVALIPPSMHHYWEYTPLSADSDGGVHYLMVAFSHSFVVRCMEVFPELRNRLAGLTFPVNALKLGLESSRIIRKILLRMNDMDELGRLCEMFRLLPVLFTSSDHTFAGKPMNVERDVRRIQQICTYVM
;
A
#
# COMPACT_ATOMS: atom_id res chain seq x y z
N MET A 1 -18.44 21.03 1.01
CA MET A 1 -17.13 20.99 0.31
C MET A 1 -16.04 20.31 1.16
N GLU A 2 -16.46 19.57 2.19
CA GLU A 2 -15.60 18.82 3.13
C GLU A 2 -15.57 17.29 2.88
N GLU A 3 -16.29 16.79 1.87
CA GLU A 3 -16.50 15.33 1.66
C GLU A 3 -15.50 14.63 0.72
N MET A 4 -14.47 15.31 0.21
CA MET A 4 -13.55 14.70 -0.78
C MET A 4 -12.34 13.98 -0.17
N ILE A 5 -12.08 14.11 1.11
CA ILE A 5 -11.00 13.40 1.80
C ILE A 5 -11.61 12.73 3.02
N THR A 6 -11.87 11.44 2.92
CA THR A 6 -12.32 10.67 4.08
C THR A 6 -11.08 10.17 4.81
N PRO A 7 -10.88 10.54 6.09
CA PRO A 7 -9.91 9.82 6.91
C PRO A 7 -10.38 8.37 6.97
N TYR A 8 -9.63 7.46 6.39
CA TYR A 8 -9.87 6.04 6.55
C TYR A 8 -9.22 5.63 7.86
N GLU A 9 -10.03 5.47 8.89
CA GLU A 9 -9.56 4.84 10.11
C GLU A 9 -9.38 3.36 9.82
N LEU A 10 -8.13 2.90 9.84
CA LEU A 10 -7.86 1.46 9.92
C LEU A 10 -8.60 0.93 11.17
N PRO A 11 -9.25 -0.25 11.08
CA PRO A 11 -9.93 -0.85 12.23
C PRO A 11 -9.02 -0.79 13.46
N GLU A 12 -9.58 -0.47 14.63
CA GLU A 12 -8.82 -0.24 15.86
C GLU A 12 -7.75 -1.30 16.07
N VAL A 13 -6.49 -0.84 16.13
CA VAL A 13 -5.28 -1.67 16.23
C VAL A 13 -5.12 -2.27 17.64
N GLU A 14 -6.11 -2.15 18.54
CA GLU A 14 -5.96 -2.56 19.95
C GLU A 14 -5.53 -4.01 20.13
N ASN A 15 -5.83 -4.88 19.17
CA ASN A 15 -5.50 -6.31 19.24
C ASN A 15 -4.62 -6.83 18.09
N HIS A 16 -4.20 -5.99 17.14
CA HIS A 16 -3.43 -6.44 15.98
C HIS A 16 -2.19 -5.56 15.75
N SER A 17 -1.05 -6.19 15.53
CA SER A 17 0.21 -5.49 15.21
C SER A 17 0.24 -4.94 13.78
N PHE A 18 -0.58 -5.50 12.90
CA PHE A 18 -0.73 -5.14 11.50
C PHE A 18 -2.03 -5.75 10.95
N PHE A 19 -2.49 -5.27 9.80
CA PHE A 19 -3.61 -5.85 9.06
C PHE A 19 -3.11 -6.55 7.81
N PHE A 20 -3.64 -7.74 7.55
CA PHE A 20 -3.50 -8.44 6.28
C PHE A 20 -4.87 -8.62 5.67
N ILE A 21 -5.03 -8.18 4.42
CA ILE A 21 -6.28 -8.24 3.67
C ILE A 21 -6.02 -8.98 2.37
N ASP A 22 -6.78 -10.04 2.13
CA ASP A 22 -6.96 -10.67 0.83
C ASP A 22 -8.38 -10.36 0.37
N GLN A 23 -8.51 -9.50 -0.64
CA GLN A 23 -9.82 -9.02 -1.01
C GLN A 23 -10.02 -9.04 -2.52
N ARG A 24 -11.19 -9.54 -2.88
CA ARG A 24 -11.77 -9.42 -4.20
C ARG A 24 -12.90 -8.40 -4.16
N ILE A 25 -12.87 -7.43 -5.04
CA ILE A 25 -13.87 -6.37 -5.14
C ILE A 25 -14.39 -6.27 -6.58
N GLU A 26 -15.59 -5.73 -6.72
CA GLU A 26 -16.15 -5.38 -8.02
C GLU A 26 -15.53 -4.06 -8.53
N THR A 27 -15.32 -3.96 -9.83
CA THR A 27 -14.63 -2.80 -10.43
C THR A 27 -15.40 -1.49 -10.34
N HIS A 28 -16.71 -1.53 -10.07
CA HIS A 28 -17.53 -0.33 -9.91
C HIS A 28 -17.50 0.27 -8.50
N VAL A 29 -16.76 -0.32 -7.58
CA VAL A 29 -16.57 0.26 -6.24
C VAL A 29 -15.80 1.56 -6.39
N GLU A 30 -16.43 2.66 -5.99
CA GLU A 30 -15.88 4.00 -6.13
C GLU A 30 -14.58 4.15 -5.33
N ALA A 31 -13.52 4.51 -6.05
CA ALA A 31 -12.22 4.77 -5.44
C ALA A 31 -12.28 6.12 -4.70
N LYS A 32 -12.14 6.08 -3.37
CA LYS A 32 -12.11 7.31 -2.57
C LYS A 32 -10.68 7.70 -2.24
N LEU A 33 -10.35 8.97 -2.48
CA LEU A 33 -9.08 9.53 -2.02
C LEU A 33 -9.09 9.55 -0.49
N HIS A 34 -8.09 8.89 0.11
CA HIS A 34 -7.98 8.78 1.56
C HIS A 34 -6.51 8.85 2.01
N GLN A 35 -6.31 8.95 3.31
CA GLN A 35 -5.02 8.82 3.98
C GLN A 35 -5.21 8.17 5.35
N HIS A 36 -4.18 7.53 5.86
CA HIS A 36 -4.12 6.97 7.21
C HIS A 36 -2.68 7.02 7.75
N ASP A 37 -2.54 6.91 9.07
CA ASP A 37 -1.22 6.96 9.73
C ASP A 37 -0.58 5.56 9.83
N ALA A 38 -0.51 4.88 8.69
CA ALA A 38 0.14 3.58 8.57
C ALA A 38 0.85 3.46 7.23
N TRP A 39 1.87 2.60 7.19
CA TRP A 39 2.40 2.06 5.95
C TRP A 39 1.35 1.18 5.30
N GLU A 40 1.17 1.31 3.99
CA GLU A 40 0.37 0.41 3.19
C GLU A 40 1.23 -0.24 2.12
N LEU A 41 1.28 -1.57 2.14
CA LEU A 41 1.78 -2.36 1.04
C LEU A 41 0.59 -2.89 0.24
N TYR A 42 0.49 -2.52 -1.02
CA TYR A 42 -0.59 -2.95 -1.91
C TYR A 42 -0.02 -3.79 -3.05
N TYR A 43 -0.50 -5.02 -3.19
CA TYR A 43 -0.12 -5.97 -4.25
C TYR A 43 -1.33 -6.27 -5.13
N VAL A 44 -1.23 -5.99 -6.42
CA VAL A 44 -2.28 -6.30 -7.39
C VAL A 44 -2.15 -7.75 -7.86
N LEU A 45 -3.08 -8.62 -7.47
CA LEU A 45 -3.13 -10.01 -7.95
C LEU A 45 -3.79 -10.10 -9.33
N HIS A 46 -4.92 -9.42 -9.51
CA HIS A 46 -5.67 -9.39 -10.76
C HIS A 46 -6.29 -8.01 -10.98
N GLY A 47 -6.28 -7.56 -12.23
CA GLY A 47 -6.81 -6.29 -12.66
C GLY A 47 -5.73 -5.29 -13.04
N TYR A 48 -6.17 -4.16 -13.58
CA TYR A 48 -5.34 -3.00 -13.91
C TYR A 48 -6.16 -1.71 -13.81
N GLY A 49 -5.47 -0.60 -13.72
CA GLY A 49 -6.13 0.69 -13.56
C GLY A 49 -5.16 1.82 -13.31
N THR A 50 -5.61 2.82 -12.57
CA THR A 50 -4.84 4.01 -12.21
C THR A 50 -4.73 4.15 -10.69
N ARG A 51 -3.55 4.40 -10.20
CA ARG A 51 -3.24 4.70 -8.81
C ARG A 51 -2.82 6.15 -8.68
N MET A 52 -3.36 6.83 -7.68
CA MET A 52 -2.80 8.09 -7.17
C MET A 52 -2.04 7.82 -5.88
N ALA A 53 -0.82 8.33 -5.77
CA ALA A 53 -0.05 8.36 -4.54
C ALA A 53 0.60 9.74 -4.41
N GLY A 54 0.20 10.49 -3.38
CA GLY A 54 0.59 11.88 -3.23
C GLY A 54 0.27 12.71 -4.48
N ASP A 55 1.27 13.35 -5.05
CA ASP A 55 1.12 14.24 -6.22
C ASP A 55 1.18 13.52 -7.58
N THR A 56 1.24 12.20 -7.60
CA THR A 56 1.53 11.44 -8.81
C THR A 56 0.41 10.45 -9.14
N LEU A 57 0.00 10.45 -10.42
CA LEU A 57 -0.94 9.50 -11.00
C LEU A 57 -0.18 8.54 -11.91
N GLN A 58 -0.34 7.25 -11.70
CA GLN A 58 0.35 6.20 -12.46
C GLN A 58 -0.57 5.03 -12.77
N SER A 59 -0.38 4.41 -13.94
CA SER A 59 -1.02 3.14 -14.25
C SER A 59 -0.42 2.01 -13.41
N PHE A 60 -1.26 1.03 -13.07
CA PHE A 60 -0.84 -0.23 -12.47
C PHE A 60 -1.45 -1.43 -13.19
N SER A 61 -0.88 -2.59 -12.98
CA SER A 61 -1.38 -3.87 -13.52
C SER A 61 -1.09 -5.03 -12.57
N ALA A 62 -1.63 -6.20 -12.87
CA ALA A 62 -1.34 -7.41 -12.10
C ALA A 62 0.17 -7.64 -11.94
N GLY A 63 0.60 -7.90 -10.72
CA GLY A 63 2.00 -8.03 -10.32
C GLY A 63 2.64 -6.73 -9.81
N ASP A 64 1.99 -5.57 -9.95
CA ASP A 64 2.48 -4.31 -9.38
C ASP A 64 2.39 -4.33 -7.86
N VAL A 65 3.42 -3.76 -7.23
CA VAL A 65 3.51 -3.58 -5.78
C VAL A 65 3.84 -2.13 -5.49
N ALA A 66 3.04 -1.50 -4.64
CA ALA A 66 3.34 -0.18 -4.13
C ALA A 66 3.45 -0.19 -2.61
N LEU A 67 4.41 0.58 -2.09
CA LEU A 67 4.55 0.90 -0.68
C LEU A 67 4.22 2.37 -0.50
N ILE A 68 3.15 2.63 0.25
CA ILE A 68 2.66 3.98 0.57
C ILE A 68 3.06 4.31 2.00
N PRO A 69 3.77 5.42 2.24
CA PRO A 69 4.13 5.85 3.58
C PRO A 69 2.93 6.45 4.35
N PRO A 70 3.02 6.49 5.70
CA PRO A 70 2.00 7.10 6.55
C PRO A 70 1.62 8.52 6.10
N SER A 71 0.36 8.87 6.29
CA SER A 71 -0.21 10.20 6.02
C SER A 71 -0.13 10.66 4.56
N MET A 72 0.13 9.76 3.64
CA MET A 72 0.11 10.06 2.21
C MET A 72 -1.29 9.85 1.63
N HIS A 73 -1.80 10.86 0.93
CA HIS A 73 -3.05 10.74 0.20
C HIS A 73 -2.89 9.76 -0.95
N HIS A 74 -3.80 8.79 -1.07
CA HIS A 74 -3.75 7.79 -2.12
C HIS A 74 -5.13 7.21 -2.43
N TYR A 75 -5.27 6.61 -3.63
CA TYR A 75 -6.39 5.76 -4.03
C TYR A 75 -5.98 4.81 -5.15
N TRP A 76 -6.82 3.78 -5.35
CA TRP A 76 -6.69 2.78 -6.41
C TRP A 76 -8.00 2.74 -7.19
N GLU A 77 -7.95 3.00 -8.48
CA GLU A 77 -9.09 2.96 -9.38
C GLU A 77 -8.87 1.88 -10.43
N TYR A 78 -9.67 0.84 -10.36
CA TYR A 78 -9.62 -0.26 -11.33
C TYR A 78 -10.47 0.05 -12.57
N THR A 79 -9.94 -0.26 -13.73
CA THR A 79 -10.67 -0.14 -15.00
C THR A 79 -11.73 -1.25 -15.09
N PRO A 80 -13.01 -0.96 -15.40
CA PRO A 80 -14.06 -1.97 -15.50
C PRO A 80 -13.72 -3.16 -16.40
N LEU A 81 -13.02 -2.90 -17.52
CA LEU A 81 -12.55 -3.94 -18.45
C LEU A 81 -11.46 -4.85 -17.88
N SER A 82 -10.92 -4.55 -16.69
CA SER A 82 -9.89 -5.36 -16.04
C SER A 82 -10.46 -6.47 -15.16
N ALA A 83 -11.78 -6.53 -15.00
CA ALA A 83 -12.45 -7.57 -14.24
C ALA A 83 -12.26 -8.95 -14.89
N ASP A 84 -12.21 -9.99 -14.07
CA ASP A 84 -12.23 -11.37 -14.53
C ASP A 84 -13.65 -11.82 -14.95
N SER A 85 -13.81 -13.12 -15.25
CA SER A 85 -15.09 -13.70 -15.68
C SER A 85 -16.23 -13.50 -14.67
N ASP A 86 -15.90 -13.28 -13.40
CA ASP A 86 -16.89 -13.11 -12.32
C ASP A 86 -17.08 -11.63 -11.94
N GLY A 87 -16.55 -10.72 -12.75
CA GLY A 87 -16.69 -9.27 -12.60
C GLY A 87 -15.80 -8.63 -11.54
N GLY A 88 -14.80 -9.35 -11.01
CA GLY A 88 -13.96 -8.90 -9.91
C GLY A 88 -12.51 -8.60 -10.27
N VAL A 89 -11.89 -7.79 -9.43
CA VAL A 89 -10.45 -7.57 -9.36
C VAL A 89 -9.95 -8.04 -8.00
N HIS A 90 -8.66 -8.35 -7.88
CA HIS A 90 -8.13 -9.01 -6.69
C HIS A 90 -6.82 -8.39 -6.24
N TYR A 91 -6.73 -8.08 -4.94
CA TYR A 91 -5.51 -7.53 -4.35
C TYR A 91 -5.22 -8.13 -2.97
N LEU A 92 -3.96 -8.04 -2.58
CA LEU A 92 -3.48 -8.31 -1.23
C LEU A 92 -2.94 -7.00 -0.65
N MET A 93 -3.26 -6.72 0.61
CA MET A 93 -2.80 -5.51 1.29
C MET A 93 -2.26 -5.86 2.67
N VAL A 94 -1.21 -5.16 3.08
CA VAL A 94 -0.71 -5.17 4.45
C VAL A 94 -0.60 -3.73 4.93
N ALA A 95 -1.26 -3.42 6.05
CA ALA A 95 -1.14 -2.13 6.70
C ALA A 95 -0.51 -2.29 8.10
N PHE A 96 0.47 -1.45 8.43
CA PHE A 96 1.19 -1.51 9.72
C PHE A 96 1.71 -0.12 10.12
N SER A 97 1.75 0.13 11.43
CA SER A 97 2.21 1.42 11.95
C SER A 97 3.74 1.55 11.85
N HIS A 98 4.21 2.79 11.77
CA HIS A 98 5.65 3.07 11.89
C HIS A 98 6.21 2.58 13.25
N SER A 99 5.44 2.77 14.33
CA SER A 99 5.82 2.31 15.66
C SER A 99 5.96 0.79 15.76
N PHE A 100 5.20 0.01 15.00
CA PHE A 100 5.39 -1.44 14.92
C PHE A 100 6.78 -1.80 14.40
N VAL A 101 7.24 -1.16 13.32
CA VAL A 101 8.58 -1.41 12.77
C VAL A 101 9.67 -1.05 13.76
N VAL A 102 9.56 0.12 14.39
CA VAL A 102 10.52 0.60 15.40
C VAL A 102 10.60 -0.38 16.59
N ARG A 103 9.47 -0.81 17.13
CA ARG A 103 9.41 -1.79 18.22
C ARG A 103 10.02 -3.14 17.83
N CYS A 104 9.75 -3.61 16.62
CA CYS A 104 10.39 -4.83 16.11
C CYS A 104 11.92 -4.70 16.09
N MET A 105 12.46 -3.55 15.66
CA MET A 105 13.91 -3.29 15.69
C MET A 105 14.48 -3.18 17.12
N GLU A 106 13.71 -2.67 18.06
CA GLU A 106 14.11 -2.59 19.48
C GLU A 106 14.21 -3.97 20.12
N VAL A 107 13.23 -4.83 19.88
CA VAL A 107 13.09 -6.14 20.52
C VAL A 107 13.93 -7.21 19.83
N PHE A 108 14.03 -7.19 18.49
CA PHE A 108 14.70 -8.24 17.71
C PHE A 108 16.01 -7.73 17.10
N PRO A 109 17.19 -8.11 17.66
CA PRO A 109 18.49 -7.69 17.13
C PRO A 109 18.70 -8.08 15.66
N GLU A 110 18.14 -9.20 15.21
CA GLU A 110 18.23 -9.67 13.83
C GLU A 110 17.57 -8.68 12.85
N LEU A 111 16.40 -8.16 13.20
CA LEU A 111 15.72 -7.11 12.41
C LEU A 111 16.48 -5.80 12.47
N ARG A 112 16.89 -5.38 13.68
CA ARG A 112 17.69 -4.16 13.85
C ARG A 112 18.94 -4.19 12.99
N ASN A 113 19.69 -5.28 13.00
CA ASN A 113 20.92 -5.41 12.20
C ASN A 113 20.63 -5.40 10.69
N ARG A 114 19.51 -5.99 10.29
CA ARG A 114 19.08 -6.04 8.88
C ARG A 114 18.61 -4.69 8.36
N LEU A 115 17.99 -3.87 9.23
CA LEU A 115 17.44 -2.55 8.92
C LEU A 115 18.34 -1.40 9.43
N ALA A 116 19.56 -1.72 9.90
CA ALA A 116 20.49 -0.72 10.43
C ALA A 116 20.89 0.30 9.36
N GLY A 117 20.85 1.58 9.74
CA GLY A 117 21.22 2.69 8.85
C GLY A 117 20.15 3.02 7.79
N LEU A 118 18.98 2.42 7.88
CA LEU A 118 17.90 2.66 6.96
C LEU A 118 17.27 4.03 7.21
N THR A 119 17.06 4.77 6.13
CA THR A 119 16.18 5.93 6.11
C THR A 119 14.84 5.50 5.54
N PHE A 120 13.79 5.59 6.34
CA PHE A 120 12.45 5.25 5.87
C PHE A 120 12.02 6.20 4.75
N PRO A 121 11.48 5.68 3.65
CA PRO A 121 11.07 6.52 2.54
C PRO A 121 9.90 7.44 2.94
N VAL A 122 10.00 8.71 2.59
CA VAL A 122 8.90 9.68 2.70
C VAL A 122 8.03 9.70 1.45
N ASN A 123 8.53 9.13 0.37
CA ASN A 123 7.86 9.02 -0.93
C ASN A 123 7.23 7.64 -1.08
N ALA A 124 6.14 7.56 -1.84
CA ALA A 124 5.62 6.27 -2.27
C ALA A 124 6.59 5.60 -3.25
N LEU A 125 6.72 4.30 -3.13
CA LEU A 125 7.60 3.48 -3.96
C LEU A 125 6.79 2.45 -4.74
N LYS A 126 7.11 2.27 -6.02
CA LYS A 126 6.75 1.10 -6.79
C LYS A 126 7.93 0.12 -6.73
N LEU A 127 7.71 -1.06 -6.18
CA LEU A 127 8.75 -2.08 -6.05
C LEU A 127 8.93 -2.81 -7.39
N GLY A 128 10.17 -3.18 -7.67
CA GLY A 128 10.54 -3.82 -8.92
C GLY A 128 10.16 -5.30 -8.99
N LEU A 129 10.49 -5.92 -10.11
CA LEU A 129 10.05 -7.27 -10.42
C LEU A 129 10.60 -8.32 -9.44
N GLU A 130 11.84 -8.17 -8.99
CA GLU A 130 12.46 -9.11 -8.05
C GLU A 130 11.80 -9.05 -6.67
N SER A 131 11.67 -7.85 -6.11
CA SER A 131 10.96 -7.62 -4.86
C SER A 131 9.51 -8.06 -4.94
N SER A 132 8.80 -7.74 -6.04
CA SER A 132 7.42 -8.15 -6.27
C SER A 132 7.25 -9.68 -6.21
N ARG A 133 8.16 -10.44 -6.81
CA ARG A 133 8.13 -11.91 -6.76
C ARG A 133 8.30 -12.46 -5.35
N ILE A 134 9.18 -11.86 -4.55
CA ILE A 134 9.40 -12.26 -3.16
C ILE A 134 8.18 -11.92 -2.32
N ILE A 135 7.67 -10.69 -2.43
CA ILE A 135 6.49 -10.19 -1.73
C ILE A 135 5.28 -11.06 -2.04
N ARG A 136 5.03 -11.36 -3.33
CA ARG A 136 3.94 -12.26 -3.72
C ARG A 136 3.97 -13.59 -2.98
N LYS A 137 5.15 -14.22 -2.90
CA LYS A 137 5.30 -15.50 -2.20
C LYS A 137 5.00 -15.38 -0.71
N ILE A 138 5.41 -14.27 -0.08
CA ILE A 138 5.14 -14.00 1.33
C ILE A 138 3.64 -13.80 1.54
N LEU A 139 3.02 -12.90 0.80
CA LEU A 139 1.59 -12.55 0.95
C LEU A 139 0.68 -13.75 0.68
N LEU A 140 0.97 -14.57 -0.34
CA LEU A 140 0.18 -15.77 -0.62
C LEU A 140 0.29 -16.81 0.49
N ARG A 141 1.44 -16.94 1.18
CA ARG A 141 1.55 -17.82 2.34
C ARG A 141 0.77 -17.29 3.55
N MET A 142 0.73 -15.97 3.75
CA MET A 142 -0.03 -15.36 4.84
C MET A 142 -1.52 -15.69 4.77
N ASN A 143 -2.05 -15.97 3.60
CA ASN A 143 -3.46 -16.31 3.40
C ASN A 143 -3.87 -17.58 4.16
N ASP A 144 -3.01 -18.58 4.16
CA ASP A 144 -3.26 -19.89 4.74
C ASP A 144 -2.74 -20.03 6.19
N MET A 145 -2.26 -18.92 6.78
CA MET A 145 -1.63 -18.92 8.10
C MET A 145 -2.53 -18.30 9.17
N ASP A 146 -2.35 -18.76 10.40
CA ASP A 146 -2.87 -18.10 11.60
C ASP A 146 -2.14 -16.77 11.88
N GLU A 147 -2.57 -16.04 12.89
CA GLU A 147 -2.00 -14.75 13.27
C GLU A 147 -0.50 -14.80 13.58
N LEU A 148 -0.05 -15.86 14.27
CA LEU A 148 1.37 -16.04 14.60
C LEU A 148 2.20 -16.34 13.35
N GLY A 149 1.70 -17.18 12.47
CA GLY A 149 2.32 -17.46 11.18
C GLY A 149 2.44 -16.20 10.31
N ARG A 150 1.39 -15.39 10.26
CA ARG A 150 1.40 -14.08 9.58
C ARG A 150 2.44 -13.14 10.18
N LEU A 151 2.58 -13.10 11.50
CA LEU A 151 3.62 -12.29 12.17
C LEU A 151 5.03 -12.74 11.76
N CYS A 152 5.27 -14.05 11.66
CA CYS A 152 6.55 -14.57 11.19
C CYS A 152 6.85 -14.14 9.73
N GLU A 153 5.84 -14.13 8.87
CA GLU A 153 5.99 -13.64 7.49
C GLU A 153 6.20 -12.11 7.45
N MET A 154 5.63 -11.33 8.37
CA MET A 154 5.94 -9.90 8.50
C MET A 154 7.42 -9.66 8.77
N PHE A 155 8.08 -10.45 9.62
CA PHE A 155 9.53 -10.33 9.86
C PHE A 155 10.37 -10.63 8.61
N ARG A 156 9.87 -11.42 7.67
CA ARG A 156 10.49 -11.62 6.36
C ARG A 156 10.17 -10.51 5.38
N LEU A 157 8.98 -9.92 5.48
CA LEU A 157 8.50 -8.88 4.61
C LEU A 157 9.21 -7.54 4.85
N LEU A 158 9.34 -7.11 6.12
CA LEU A 158 9.93 -5.82 6.49
C LEU A 158 11.31 -5.56 5.85
N PRO A 159 12.28 -6.48 5.89
CA PRO A 159 13.54 -6.27 5.18
C PRO A 159 13.37 -6.07 3.68
N VAL A 160 12.49 -6.84 3.03
CA VAL A 160 12.25 -6.69 1.59
C VAL A 160 11.72 -5.31 1.26
N LEU A 161 10.76 -4.79 2.04
CA LEU A 161 10.16 -3.47 1.82
C LEU A 161 11.18 -2.33 1.94
N PHE A 162 12.07 -2.42 2.92
CA PHE A 162 12.91 -1.29 3.30
C PHE A 162 14.38 -1.40 2.85
N THR A 163 14.84 -2.56 2.37
CA THR A 163 16.23 -2.72 1.88
C THR A 163 16.35 -3.04 0.39
N SER A 164 15.22 -3.23 -0.31
CA SER A 164 15.24 -3.47 -1.76
C SER A 164 15.77 -2.26 -2.51
N SER A 165 16.63 -2.53 -3.49
CA SER A 165 17.18 -1.50 -4.39
C SER A 165 16.45 -1.42 -5.73
N ASP A 166 15.59 -2.40 -6.04
CA ASP A 166 14.82 -2.48 -7.29
C ASP A 166 13.48 -1.74 -7.18
N HIS A 167 13.49 -0.48 -6.76
CA HIS A 167 12.28 0.33 -6.66
C HIS A 167 12.38 1.57 -7.53
N THR A 168 11.22 2.11 -7.89
CA THR A 168 11.07 3.39 -8.58
C THR A 168 10.15 4.32 -7.78
N PHE A 169 10.26 5.58 -8.04
CA PHE A 169 9.41 6.60 -7.44
C PHE A 169 7.95 6.42 -7.90
N ALA A 170 7.02 6.48 -6.96
CA ALA A 170 5.59 6.37 -7.21
C ALA A 170 4.76 7.59 -6.79
N GLY A 171 5.35 8.54 -6.05
CA GLY A 171 4.73 9.80 -5.65
C GLY A 171 5.36 10.37 -4.39
N LYS A 172 5.22 11.68 -4.21
CA LYS A 172 5.65 12.40 -3.00
C LYS A 172 4.46 13.01 -2.26
N PRO A 173 4.58 13.28 -0.95
CA PRO A 173 3.52 13.91 -0.18
C PRO A 173 3.06 15.22 -0.85
N MET A 174 1.75 15.41 -0.92
CA MET A 174 1.17 16.65 -1.41
C MET A 174 1.28 17.77 -0.38
N ASN A 175 1.53 18.98 -0.85
CA ASN A 175 1.27 20.15 -0.04
C ASN A 175 -0.22 20.51 -0.19
N VAL A 176 -1.02 20.14 0.82
CA VAL A 176 -2.49 20.16 0.78
C VAL A 176 -3.05 21.52 0.35
N GLU A 177 -2.48 22.63 0.79
CA GLU A 177 -2.98 23.95 0.44
C GLU A 177 -2.80 24.31 -1.06
N ARG A 178 -1.76 23.80 -1.69
CA ARG A 178 -1.43 24.10 -3.08
C ARG A 178 -2.05 23.12 -4.07
N ASP A 179 -2.20 21.87 -3.68
CA ASP A 179 -2.50 20.78 -4.61
C ASP A 179 -3.99 20.36 -4.60
N VAL A 180 -4.75 20.68 -3.54
CA VAL A 180 -6.22 20.48 -3.53
C VAL A 180 -6.90 21.24 -4.69
N ARG A 181 -6.46 22.46 -4.99
CA ARG A 181 -6.99 23.22 -6.14
C ARG A 181 -6.67 22.56 -7.49
N ARG A 182 -5.54 21.89 -7.59
CA ARG A 182 -5.11 21.20 -8.81
C ARG A 182 -5.87 19.90 -9.04
N ILE A 183 -6.12 19.16 -7.98
CA ILE A 183 -6.91 17.92 -8.01
C ILE A 183 -8.38 18.25 -8.37
N GLN A 184 -8.94 19.30 -7.79
CA GLN A 184 -10.29 19.78 -8.15
C GLN A 184 -10.40 20.14 -9.64
N GLN A 185 -9.37 20.74 -10.22
CA GLN A 185 -9.34 21.04 -11.65
C GLN A 185 -9.29 19.77 -12.51
N ILE A 186 -8.49 18.76 -12.10
CA ILE A 186 -8.38 17.49 -12.84
C ILE A 186 -9.70 16.71 -12.78
N CYS A 187 -10.32 16.59 -11.61
CA CYS A 187 -11.61 15.90 -11.46
C CYS A 187 -12.77 16.60 -12.22
N THR A 188 -12.68 17.93 -12.42
CA THR A 188 -13.71 18.69 -13.18
C THR A 188 -13.55 18.52 -14.70
N TYR A 189 -12.38 18.09 -15.20
CA TYR A 189 -12.14 17.88 -16.64
C TYR A 189 -12.47 16.46 -17.12
N VAL A 190 -12.77 15.52 -16.21
CA VAL A 190 -12.99 14.08 -16.52
C VAL A 190 -14.48 13.68 -16.42
N MET A 191 -15.36 14.66 -16.10
CA MET A 191 -16.82 14.44 -16.14
C MET A 191 -17.44 14.94 -17.43
#